data_12b7f287ec5ba456dbf3859e6519f9c5
#
_entry.id   12b7f287ec5ba456dbf3859e6519f9c5
#
_cell.length_a   1.000
_cell.length_b   1.000
_cell.length_c   1.000
_cell.angle_alpha   90.00
_cell.angle_beta   90.00
_cell.angle_gamma   90.00
#
_symmetry.space_group_name_H-M   'P 1'
#
loop_
_entity.id
_entity.type
_entity.pdbx_description
1 polymer ?
#
loop_
_entity_poly.entity_id
_entity_poly.type
_entity_poly.pdbx_seq_one_letter_code
_entity_poly.pdbx_strand_id
1 'polypeptide(L)'
;HVIKGIEKARKNNIPDLVIDFIRTHHGTSMVQYFYQSFLKNFPEEIVDEEDFKYPGPIPFSKETAVLMMADSVEASSRSLSKPTQESLNNLVDSTIDRQIEQQQFINCDITFKDISSIKKIFKKMLMSIYHVRVEYPRA
;
A
#
# COMPACT_ATOMS: atom_id res chain seq x y z
N HIS A 1 5.68 12.13 -7.51
CA HIS A 1 5.88 11.24 -8.68
C HIS A 1 4.58 10.81 -9.36
N VAL A 2 3.45 10.82 -8.67
CA VAL A 2 2.14 10.48 -9.24
C VAL A 2 1.77 11.43 -10.39
N ILE A 3 1.84 12.75 -10.15
CA ILE A 3 1.51 13.77 -11.17
C ILE A 3 2.43 13.63 -12.39
N LYS A 4 3.74 13.51 -12.18
CA LYS A 4 4.70 13.31 -13.26
C LYS A 4 4.47 11.99 -14.02
N GLY A 5 4.07 10.96 -13.31
CA GLY A 5 3.70 9.67 -13.90
C GLY A 5 2.51 9.79 -14.85
N ILE A 6 1.46 10.51 -14.45
CA ILE A 6 0.28 10.77 -15.28
C ILE A 6 0.65 11.57 -16.52
N GLU A 7 1.42 12.65 -16.37
CA GLU A 7 1.86 13.49 -17.49
C GLU A 7 2.67 12.68 -18.52
N LYS A 8 3.60 11.85 -18.03
CA LYS A 8 4.42 10.98 -18.88
C LYS A 8 3.57 9.93 -19.60
N ALA A 9 2.61 9.34 -18.90
CA ALA A 9 1.71 8.35 -19.48
C ALA A 9 0.84 8.96 -20.59
N ARG A 10 0.26 10.14 -20.34
CA ARG A 10 -0.52 10.86 -21.35
C ARG A 10 0.31 11.22 -22.58
N LYS A 11 1.53 11.71 -22.36
CA LYS A 11 2.45 12.05 -23.46
C LYS A 11 2.81 10.85 -24.35
N ASN A 12 2.80 9.65 -23.77
CA ASN A 12 3.09 8.40 -24.49
C ASN A 12 1.82 7.64 -24.90
N ASN A 13 0.66 8.27 -24.89
CA ASN A 13 -0.62 7.69 -25.30
C ASN A 13 -0.99 6.39 -24.55
N ILE A 14 -0.63 6.31 -23.28
CA ILE A 14 -1.04 5.20 -22.42
C ILE A 14 -2.55 5.28 -22.18
N PRO A 15 -3.31 4.18 -22.29
CA PRO A 15 -4.75 4.18 -22.07
C PRO A 15 -5.15 4.71 -20.69
N ASP A 16 -6.29 5.42 -20.61
CA ASP A 16 -6.82 6.00 -19.37
C ASP A 16 -6.99 4.96 -18.27
N LEU A 17 -7.39 3.74 -18.62
CA LEU A 17 -7.51 2.64 -17.66
C LEU A 17 -6.19 2.36 -16.92
N VAL A 18 -5.06 2.43 -17.62
CA VAL A 18 -3.73 2.26 -17.00
C VAL A 18 -3.34 3.50 -16.19
N ILE A 19 -3.70 4.69 -16.68
CA ILE A 19 -3.47 5.96 -15.97
C ILE A 19 -4.22 5.96 -14.63
N ASP A 20 -5.39 5.34 -14.54
CA ASP A 20 -6.13 5.20 -13.29
C ASP A 20 -5.34 4.46 -12.20
N PHE A 21 -4.55 3.46 -12.56
CA PHE A 21 -3.65 2.79 -11.63
C PHE A 21 -2.52 3.70 -11.16
N ILE A 22 -1.92 4.47 -12.05
CA ILE A 22 -0.89 5.45 -11.69
C ILE A 22 -1.45 6.47 -10.71
N ARG A 23 -2.65 6.96 -10.99
CA ARG A 23 -3.31 8.02 -10.23
C ARG A 23 -3.71 7.60 -8.83
N THR A 24 -4.11 6.36 -8.64
CA THR A 24 -4.75 5.85 -7.41
C THR A 24 -3.84 5.01 -6.51
N HIS A 25 -2.66 4.56 -6.97
CA HIS A 25 -1.87 3.57 -6.24
C HIS A 25 -1.34 4.02 -4.86
N HIS A 26 -1.29 5.33 -4.61
CA HIS A 26 -1.02 5.86 -3.28
C HIS A 26 -2.24 6.47 -2.59
N GLY A 27 -3.36 6.60 -3.32
CA GLY A 27 -4.58 7.22 -2.79
C GLY A 27 -4.32 8.58 -2.16
N THR A 28 -4.81 8.75 -0.95
CA THR A 28 -4.53 9.91 -0.07
C THR A 28 -3.72 9.50 1.16
N SER A 29 -2.93 8.44 1.05
CA SER A 29 -2.11 7.96 2.16
C SER A 29 -1.03 8.97 2.53
N MET A 30 -0.62 8.95 3.80
CA MET A 30 0.43 9.82 4.33
C MET A 30 1.82 9.30 3.95
N VAL A 31 2.71 10.19 3.57
CA VAL A 31 4.13 9.89 3.38
C VAL A 31 4.80 9.86 4.75
N GLN A 32 4.67 8.74 5.46
CA GLN A 32 5.08 8.58 6.87
C GLN A 32 6.53 8.97 7.14
N TYR A 33 7.44 8.61 6.26
CA TYR A 33 8.86 8.94 6.43
C TYR A 33 9.10 10.45 6.53
N PHE A 34 8.51 11.23 5.64
CA PHE A 34 8.67 12.68 5.64
C PHE A 34 7.93 13.33 6.81
N TYR A 35 6.76 12.84 7.14
CA TYR A 35 6.00 13.33 8.29
C TYR A 35 6.75 13.12 9.61
N GLN A 36 7.25 11.92 9.85
CA GLN A 36 8.02 11.60 11.06
C GLN A 36 9.35 12.36 11.11
N SER A 37 10.02 12.52 9.98
CA SER A 37 11.25 13.30 9.87
C SER A 37 10.99 14.79 10.19
N PHE A 38 9.89 15.34 9.72
CA PHE A 38 9.51 16.70 10.00
C PHE A 38 9.23 16.91 11.49
N LEU A 39 8.40 16.08 12.10
CA LEU A 39 8.09 16.15 13.54
C LEU A 39 9.35 16.06 14.41
N LYS A 40 10.30 15.23 14.02
CA LYS A 40 11.58 15.08 14.73
C LYS A 40 12.44 16.33 14.66
N ASN A 41 12.48 16.98 13.50
CA ASN A 41 13.34 18.14 13.27
C ASN A 41 12.69 19.47 13.72
N PHE A 42 11.36 19.51 13.76
CA PHE A 42 10.57 20.70 14.09
C PHE A 42 9.47 20.38 15.10
N PRO A 43 9.81 19.93 16.33
CA PRO A 43 8.84 19.41 17.29
C PRO A 43 7.84 20.47 17.81
N GLU A 44 8.16 21.75 17.67
CA GLU A 44 7.32 22.85 18.13
C GLU A 44 6.46 23.49 17.03
N GLU A 45 6.63 23.07 15.78
CA GLU A 45 5.84 23.61 14.68
C GLU A 45 4.50 22.90 14.55
N ILE A 46 3.45 23.69 14.35
CA ILE A 46 2.12 23.19 14.02
C ILE A 46 2.14 22.82 12.53
N VAL A 47 1.92 21.55 12.26
CA VAL A 47 1.93 21.00 10.90
C VAL A 47 0.52 20.61 10.50
N ASP A 48 0.13 20.96 9.28
CA ASP A 48 -1.04 20.38 8.66
C ASP A 48 -0.64 19.00 8.11
N GLU A 49 -1.25 17.94 8.63
CA GLU A 49 -1.02 16.58 8.17
C GLU A 49 -1.35 16.40 6.68
N GLU A 50 -2.24 17.22 6.15
CA GLU A 50 -2.61 17.19 4.72
C GLU A 50 -1.42 17.48 3.80
N ASP A 51 -0.44 18.27 4.25
CA ASP A 51 0.77 18.57 3.46
C ASP A 51 1.65 17.35 3.21
N PHE A 52 1.45 16.27 3.99
CA PHE A 52 2.19 15.03 3.88
C PHE A 52 1.40 13.89 3.24
N LYS A 53 0.21 14.18 2.73
CA LYS A 53 -0.62 13.20 2.03
C LYS A 53 -0.43 13.26 0.53
N TYR A 54 -0.61 12.11 -0.11
CA TYR A 54 -0.72 12.07 -1.56
C TYR A 54 -2.01 12.74 -2.03
N PRO A 55 -2.02 13.32 -3.26
CA PRO A 55 -3.15 14.12 -3.73
C PRO A 55 -4.42 13.30 -4.05
N GLY A 56 -4.33 11.98 -4.12
CA GLY A 56 -5.42 11.13 -4.55
C GLY A 56 -5.61 11.11 -6.08
N PRO A 57 -6.75 10.63 -6.56
CA PRO A 57 -7.86 10.11 -5.76
C PRO A 57 -7.58 8.77 -5.08
N ILE A 58 -8.45 8.40 -4.14
CA ILE A 58 -8.45 7.04 -3.58
C ILE A 58 -8.94 6.04 -4.64
N PRO A 59 -8.59 4.75 -4.52
CA PRO A 59 -9.07 3.72 -5.43
C PRO A 59 -10.60 3.71 -5.60
N PHE A 60 -11.06 3.53 -6.83
CA PHE A 60 -12.48 3.50 -7.18
C PHE A 60 -12.92 2.21 -7.88
N SER A 61 -12.03 1.23 -7.97
CA SER A 61 -12.31 -0.12 -8.49
C SER A 61 -11.58 -1.16 -7.65
N LYS A 62 -12.03 -2.41 -7.70
CA LYS A 62 -11.32 -3.52 -7.01
C LYS A 62 -9.89 -3.65 -7.49
N GLU A 63 -9.68 -3.51 -8.79
CA GLU A 63 -8.36 -3.62 -9.43
C GLU A 63 -7.40 -2.55 -8.93
N THR A 64 -7.83 -1.29 -8.90
CA THR A 64 -7.00 -0.19 -8.37
C THR A 64 -6.75 -0.33 -6.87
N ALA A 65 -7.71 -0.83 -6.10
CA ALA A 65 -7.53 -1.12 -4.69
C ALA A 65 -6.51 -2.24 -4.45
N VAL A 66 -6.57 -3.31 -5.23
CA VAL A 66 -5.61 -4.42 -5.15
C VAL A 66 -4.20 -3.95 -5.46
N LEU A 67 -4.02 -3.11 -6.47
CA LEU A 67 -2.70 -2.57 -6.79
C LEU A 67 -2.15 -1.69 -5.65
N MET A 68 -2.97 -0.85 -5.05
CA MET A 68 -2.56 -0.05 -3.89
C MET A 68 -2.11 -0.92 -2.72
N MET A 69 -2.85 -1.99 -2.42
CA MET A 69 -2.48 -2.95 -1.39
C MET A 69 -1.15 -3.64 -1.73
N ALA A 70 -0.99 -4.11 -2.97
CA ALA A 70 0.19 -4.83 -3.42
C ALA A 70 1.45 -3.96 -3.36
N ASP A 71 1.36 -2.73 -3.85
CA ASP A 71 2.47 -1.76 -3.82
C ASP A 71 2.91 -1.48 -2.37
N SER A 72 1.97 -1.22 -1.49
CA SER A 72 2.26 -0.91 -0.08
C SER A 72 2.83 -2.11 0.68
N VAL A 73 2.30 -3.30 0.45
CA VAL A 73 2.78 -4.54 1.07
C VAL A 73 4.18 -4.87 0.57
N GLU A 74 4.44 -4.78 -0.73
CA GLU A 74 5.76 -5.02 -1.31
C GLU A 74 6.79 -4.04 -0.76
N ALA A 75 6.48 -2.74 -0.79
CA ALA A 75 7.38 -1.71 -0.28
C ALA A 75 7.70 -1.89 1.21
N SER A 76 6.70 -2.19 2.03
CA SER A 76 6.88 -2.45 3.46
C SER A 76 7.71 -3.70 3.72
N SER A 77 7.54 -4.74 2.92
CA SER A 77 8.26 -6.01 3.08
C SER A 77 9.77 -5.86 2.90
N ARG A 78 10.20 -4.92 2.07
CA ARG A 78 11.64 -4.62 1.86
C ARG A 78 12.36 -4.11 3.11
N SER A 79 11.65 -3.62 4.11
CA SER A 79 12.23 -3.17 5.39
C SER A 79 12.57 -4.31 6.34
N LEU A 80 12.10 -5.53 6.07
CA LEU A 80 12.35 -6.69 6.91
C LEU A 80 13.73 -7.29 6.61
N SER A 81 14.60 -7.36 7.63
CA SER A 81 15.97 -7.88 7.48
C SER A 81 16.02 -9.41 7.43
N LYS A 82 15.17 -10.08 8.21
CA LYS A 82 15.07 -11.55 8.29
C LYS A 82 13.60 -11.96 8.32
N PRO A 83 12.90 -11.94 7.17
CA PRO A 83 11.47 -12.24 7.16
C PRO A 83 11.18 -13.67 7.60
N THR A 84 10.20 -13.80 8.47
CA THR A 84 9.62 -15.07 8.91
C THR A 84 8.17 -15.14 8.43
N GLN A 85 7.56 -16.31 8.48
CA GLN A 85 6.14 -16.46 8.17
C GLN A 85 5.29 -15.52 9.03
N GLU A 86 5.55 -15.46 10.33
CA GLU A 86 4.84 -14.58 11.26
C GLU A 86 5.02 -13.10 10.92
N SER A 87 6.25 -12.64 10.69
CA SER A 87 6.52 -11.25 10.36
C SER A 87 5.91 -10.81 9.04
N LEU A 88 5.91 -11.68 8.02
CA LEU A 88 5.28 -11.42 6.74
C LEU A 88 3.75 -11.38 6.85
N ASN A 89 3.16 -12.32 7.59
CA ASN A 89 1.72 -12.34 7.83
C ASN A 89 1.26 -11.08 8.58
N ASN A 90 1.96 -10.70 9.63
CA ASN A 90 1.66 -9.48 10.40
C ASN A 90 1.80 -8.22 9.54
N LEU A 91 2.81 -8.17 8.69
CA LEU A 91 3.01 -7.03 7.79
C LEU A 91 1.87 -6.88 6.78
N VAL A 92 1.42 -7.97 6.17
CA VAL A 92 0.27 -7.95 5.26
C VAL A 92 -0.98 -7.46 5.98
N ASP A 93 -1.30 -8.04 7.13
CA ASP A 93 -2.47 -7.65 7.92
C ASP A 93 -2.41 -6.18 8.33
N SER A 94 -1.32 -5.73 8.92
CA SER A 94 -1.19 -4.37 9.42
C SER A 94 -1.19 -3.32 8.31
N THR A 95 -0.60 -3.61 7.16
CA THR A 95 -0.56 -2.69 6.02
C THR A 95 -1.95 -2.48 5.44
N ILE A 96 -2.67 -3.56 5.17
CA ILE A 96 -4.02 -3.50 4.59
C ILE A 96 -5.02 -2.92 5.60
N ASP A 97 -4.97 -3.34 6.87
CA ASP A 97 -5.86 -2.83 7.92
C ASP A 97 -5.69 -1.31 8.11
N ARG A 98 -4.47 -0.81 8.04
CA ARG A 98 -4.21 0.65 8.08
C ARG A 98 -4.85 1.37 6.91
N GLN A 99 -4.78 0.83 5.71
CA GLN A 99 -5.43 1.42 4.53
C GLN A 99 -6.97 1.44 4.68
N ILE A 100 -7.55 0.40 5.27
CA ILE A 100 -8.98 0.36 5.58
C ILE A 100 -9.33 1.44 6.62
N GLU A 101 -8.58 1.56 7.70
CA GLU A 101 -8.77 2.58 8.74
C GLU A 101 -8.66 4.00 8.18
N GLN A 102 -7.77 4.20 7.22
CA GLN A 102 -7.59 5.47 6.49
C GLN A 102 -8.65 5.70 5.41
N GLN A 103 -9.65 4.85 5.32
CA GLN A 103 -10.78 4.96 4.40
C GLN A 103 -10.38 4.99 2.91
N GLN A 104 -9.30 4.30 2.55
CA GLN A 104 -8.79 4.32 1.18
C GLN A 104 -9.67 3.53 0.21
N PHE A 105 -10.52 2.65 0.69
CA PHE A 105 -11.34 1.74 -0.15
C PHE A 105 -12.84 2.05 -0.14
N ILE A 106 -13.25 3.20 0.40
CA ILE A 106 -14.68 3.55 0.53
C ILE A 106 -15.36 3.84 -0.82
N ASN A 107 -14.61 4.10 -1.88
CA ASN A 107 -15.15 4.37 -3.22
C ASN A 107 -15.09 3.17 -4.16
N CYS A 108 -14.75 1.97 -3.66
CA CYS A 108 -14.74 0.77 -4.48
C CYS A 108 -15.62 -0.34 -3.88
N ASP A 109 -16.14 -1.22 -4.76
CA ASP A 109 -17.03 -2.32 -4.39
C ASP A 109 -16.25 -3.54 -3.86
N ILE A 110 -15.23 -3.30 -3.04
CA ILE A 110 -14.46 -4.36 -2.42
C ILE A 110 -15.15 -4.84 -1.14
N THR A 111 -15.30 -6.14 -1.00
CA THR A 111 -15.93 -6.76 0.17
C THR A 111 -14.88 -7.19 1.19
N PHE A 112 -15.30 -7.41 2.44
CA PHE A 112 -14.41 -8.02 3.45
C PHE A 112 -13.96 -9.43 3.05
N LYS A 113 -14.77 -10.17 2.31
CA LYS A 113 -14.38 -11.46 1.73
C LYS A 113 -13.27 -11.31 0.71
N ASP A 114 -13.37 -10.32 -0.16
CA ASP A 114 -12.31 -10.00 -1.14
C ASP A 114 -11.00 -9.66 -0.42
N ILE A 115 -11.06 -8.81 0.62
CA ILE A 115 -9.89 -8.41 1.41
C ILE A 115 -9.25 -9.62 2.10
N SER A 116 -10.04 -10.50 2.68
CA SER A 116 -9.57 -11.75 3.30
C SER A 116 -8.82 -12.63 2.28
N SER A 117 -9.37 -12.78 1.09
CA SER A 117 -8.74 -13.54 -0.01
C SER A 117 -7.44 -12.89 -0.49
N ILE A 118 -7.43 -11.57 -0.64
CA ILE A 118 -6.24 -10.80 -1.03
C ILE A 118 -5.12 -10.98 -0.01
N LYS A 119 -5.41 -10.80 1.27
CA LYS A 119 -4.44 -11.01 2.36
C LYS A 119 -3.82 -12.40 2.29
N LYS A 120 -4.64 -13.42 2.12
CA LYS A 120 -4.21 -14.84 2.02
C LYS A 120 -3.26 -15.05 0.85
N ILE A 121 -3.59 -14.51 -0.32
CA ILE A 121 -2.75 -14.59 -1.52
C ILE A 121 -1.43 -13.86 -1.31
N PHE A 122 -1.45 -12.65 -0.78
CA PHE A 122 -0.23 -11.85 -0.55
C PHE A 122 0.70 -12.52 0.46
N LYS A 123 0.17 -13.07 1.54
CA LYS A 123 0.95 -13.84 2.52
C LYS A 123 1.68 -15.00 1.86
N LYS A 124 0.98 -15.76 1.01
CA LYS A 124 1.56 -16.88 0.27
C LYS A 124 2.62 -16.41 -0.73
N MET A 125 2.35 -15.34 -1.47
CA MET A 125 3.29 -14.80 -2.46
C MET A 125 4.58 -14.28 -1.80
N LEU A 126 4.48 -13.56 -0.68
CA LEU A 126 5.65 -13.09 0.05
C LEU A 126 6.51 -14.23 0.60
N MET A 127 5.90 -15.29 1.11
CA MET A 127 6.61 -16.50 1.51
C MET A 127 7.45 -17.09 0.37
N SER A 128 6.89 -17.10 -0.83
CA SER A 128 7.59 -17.56 -2.04
C SER A 128 8.71 -16.60 -2.45
N ILE A 129 8.45 -15.30 -2.49
CA ILE A 129 9.43 -14.26 -2.89
C ILE A 129 10.66 -14.29 -1.99
N TYR A 130 10.46 -14.40 -0.67
CA TYR A 130 11.53 -14.39 0.31
C TYR A 130 12.06 -15.78 0.65
N HIS A 131 11.60 -16.82 -0.04
CA HIS A 131 12.00 -18.22 0.19
C HIS A 131 11.84 -18.69 1.65
N VAL A 132 10.82 -18.19 2.34
CA VAL A 132 10.51 -18.56 3.71
C VAL A 132 9.83 -19.93 3.74
N ARG A 133 10.36 -20.85 4.53
CA ARG A 133 9.77 -22.18 4.69
C ARG A 133 8.60 -22.11 5.68
N VAL A 134 7.53 -22.85 5.33
CA VAL A 134 6.42 -23.07 6.25
C VAL A 134 6.91 -23.93 7.41
N GLU A 135 6.73 -23.46 8.63
CA GLU A 135 7.00 -24.27 9.82
C GLU A 135 5.83 -25.22 10.02
N TYR A 136 6.09 -26.51 9.84
CA TYR A 136 5.12 -27.54 10.20
C TYR A 136 5.22 -27.81 11.71
N PRO A 137 4.07 -28.00 12.41
CA PRO A 137 4.09 -28.41 13.81
C PRO A 137 4.90 -29.71 13.94
N ARG A 138 5.86 -29.71 14.82
CA ARG A 138 6.55 -30.96 15.14
C ARG A 138 5.57 -31.90 15.83
N ALA A 139 5.49 -33.10 15.34
CA ALA A 139 4.65 -34.13 15.95
C ALA A 139 5.15 -34.49 17.35
#